data_84e939b166cde06a4669e3a4d55be294
#
_entry.id   84e939b166cde06a4669e3a4d55be294
#
_cell.length_a   1.000
_cell.length_b   1.000
_cell.length_c   1.000
_cell.angle_alpha   90.00
_cell.angle_beta   90.00
_cell.angle_gamma   90.00
#
_symmetry.space_group_name_H-M   'P 1'
#
loop_
_entity.id
_entity.type
_entity.pdbx_description
1 polymer ?
#
loop_
_entity_poly.entity_id
_entity_poly.type
_entity_poly.pdbx_seq_one_letter_code
_entity_poly.pdbx_strand_id
1 'polypeptide(L)'
;MMKTFVKKILLLLGSAAVFCAGTPLQVLAAEAGGEAAGMVPLALCIPFAGLLLCIAALPLVRAEWWEKHQIHAVAFWSLLFIIPFAVMYGSGMALETVLECLVGDYLTFIVLLFGLFCVSGNIAMEGDLAGSPRINVGLLLLGTSLSSWIGTTGASMLMVRPVIKMNYWRRRKSHIMIFFIFLISNIGGSLSPIGDPPLLMGFMRGVPFFWSLHLLPIMVLNVAVLLFVFYWLDRRAYRKDIAEGCKPDISKPGTEVKILGLHNLIFLVMIVAAVILSGVLPGMAAFQDEAGQVLGIRLYGEVKLSYPALIEIVMILLAAWLSFKTTNSEIRRKNHFTWGAIEEVAVLFIGIFITMQPALMILKAKGAQLGITEPYQMFWVTGALSSFLDNTPTYLVFLTTAGSLGFTSGIATTLGQVPVAMLEAISCGAVFMGANTYIGNAPNFMVKSISDENGIRMPSFFGYILWSLIFLVPVFLLDMLVFFL
;
A
#
# COMPACT_ATOMS: atom_id res chain seq x y z
N MET A 1 20.11 -14.45 -4.19
CA MET A 1 18.78 -14.05 -3.72
C MET A 1 17.92 -13.43 -4.84
N MET A 2 18.32 -12.34 -5.49
CA MET A 2 17.55 -11.74 -6.61
C MET A 2 17.19 -12.74 -7.73
N LYS A 3 18.12 -13.65 -8.12
CA LYS A 3 17.84 -14.73 -9.06
C LYS A 3 16.79 -15.73 -8.55
N THR A 4 16.73 -15.96 -7.24
CA THR A 4 15.76 -16.85 -6.61
C THR A 4 14.37 -16.19 -6.55
N PHE A 5 14.32 -14.90 -6.29
CA PHE A 5 13.12 -14.07 -6.29
C PHE A 5 12.47 -14.03 -7.69
N VAL A 6 13.24 -13.66 -8.72
CA VAL A 6 12.78 -13.66 -10.11
C VAL A 6 12.34 -15.06 -10.54
N LYS A 7 13.05 -16.12 -10.14
CA LYS A 7 12.68 -17.50 -10.44
C LYS A 7 11.37 -17.91 -9.78
N LYS A 8 11.08 -17.48 -8.54
CA LYS A 8 9.81 -17.75 -7.84
C LYS A 8 8.63 -17.05 -8.52
N ILE A 9 8.79 -15.79 -8.92
CA ILE A 9 7.76 -15.05 -9.65
C ILE A 9 7.53 -15.68 -11.03
N LEU A 10 8.60 -15.98 -11.78
CA LEU A 10 8.49 -16.64 -13.09
C LEU A 10 7.88 -18.04 -13.00
N LEU A 11 8.11 -18.78 -11.91
CA LEU A 11 7.48 -20.10 -11.66
C LEU A 11 5.97 -19.95 -11.37
N LEU A 12 5.56 -18.94 -10.59
CA LEU A 12 4.15 -18.64 -10.33
C LEU A 12 3.43 -18.19 -11.60
N LEU A 13 4.04 -17.30 -12.38
CA LEU A 13 3.52 -16.83 -13.66
C LEU A 13 3.47 -17.96 -14.70
N GLY A 14 4.53 -18.78 -14.76
CA GLY A 14 4.63 -19.92 -15.69
C GLY A 14 3.64 -21.05 -15.35
N SER A 15 3.40 -21.33 -14.07
CA SER A 15 2.43 -22.37 -13.66
C SER A 15 0.99 -21.95 -13.97
N ALA A 16 0.64 -20.69 -13.79
CA ALA A 16 -0.68 -20.15 -14.16
C ALA A 16 -0.88 -20.21 -15.69
N ALA A 17 0.12 -19.80 -16.47
CA ALA A 17 0.08 -19.82 -17.94
C ALA A 17 0.02 -21.24 -18.51
N VAL A 18 0.81 -22.19 -17.97
CA VAL A 18 0.85 -23.59 -18.39
C VAL A 18 -0.47 -24.30 -18.08
N PHE A 19 -1.10 -24.01 -16.94
CA PHE A 19 -2.39 -24.59 -16.58
C PHE A 19 -3.52 -24.12 -17.51
N CYS A 20 -3.52 -22.84 -17.89
CA CYS A 20 -4.49 -22.30 -18.85
C CYS A 20 -4.28 -22.78 -20.28
N ALA A 21 -3.03 -23.07 -20.70
CA ALA A 21 -2.70 -23.54 -22.06
C ALA A 21 -2.93 -25.04 -22.27
N GLY A 22 -3.05 -25.83 -21.20
CA GLY A 22 -3.09 -27.30 -21.22
C GLY A 22 -4.46 -27.96 -21.38
N THR A 23 -5.57 -27.20 -21.40
CA THR A 23 -6.93 -27.78 -21.52
C THR A 23 -7.56 -27.51 -22.88
N PRO A 24 -7.71 -28.55 -23.75
CA PRO A 24 -8.46 -28.42 -24.97
C PRO A 24 -9.96 -28.58 -24.69
N LEU A 25 -10.61 -27.54 -24.23
CA LEU A 25 -12.08 -27.42 -24.17
C LEU A 25 -12.51 -26.17 -24.95
N GLN A 26 -12.24 -26.21 -26.27
CA GLN A 26 -12.95 -25.39 -27.22
C GLN A 26 -14.29 -26.07 -27.46
N VAL A 27 -15.38 -25.53 -26.97
CA VAL A 27 -16.73 -25.48 -27.55
C VAL A 27 -17.67 -24.85 -26.52
N LEU A 28 -18.37 -23.76 -26.90
CA LEU A 28 -19.50 -23.07 -26.28
C LEU A 28 -19.27 -21.68 -25.63
N ALA A 29 -18.32 -20.89 -26.05
CA ALA A 29 -18.12 -19.55 -25.50
C ALA A 29 -18.13 -18.40 -26.53
N ALA A 30 -18.79 -18.54 -27.68
CA ALA A 30 -18.75 -17.50 -28.73
C ALA A 30 -19.90 -16.46 -28.70
N GLU A 31 -20.85 -16.50 -27.73
CA GLU A 31 -22.00 -15.58 -27.72
C GLU A 31 -22.20 -14.79 -26.42
N ALA A 32 -21.31 -14.88 -25.43
CA ALA A 32 -21.56 -14.29 -24.10
C ALA A 32 -20.75 -13.02 -23.76
N GLY A 33 -20.15 -12.35 -24.72
CA GLY A 33 -19.22 -11.24 -24.48
C GLY A 33 -19.82 -9.95 -23.88
N GLY A 34 -21.11 -9.77 -23.85
CA GLY A 34 -21.77 -8.51 -23.38
C GLY A 34 -22.63 -8.63 -22.12
N GLU A 35 -23.14 -9.80 -21.79
CA GLU A 35 -24.08 -10.01 -20.69
C GLU A 35 -23.47 -10.76 -19.48
N ALA A 36 -22.28 -11.30 -19.59
CA ALA A 36 -21.66 -12.15 -18.58
C ALA A 36 -21.28 -11.42 -17.27
N ALA A 37 -21.03 -10.12 -17.33
CA ALA A 37 -20.63 -9.33 -16.15
C ALA A 37 -21.75 -9.22 -15.08
N GLY A 38 -23.01 -9.37 -15.46
CA GLY A 38 -24.17 -9.34 -14.54
C GLY A 38 -24.44 -10.66 -13.80
N MET A 39 -23.79 -11.75 -14.17
CA MET A 39 -24.09 -13.12 -13.70
C MET A 39 -22.95 -13.80 -12.91
N VAL A 40 -21.90 -13.06 -12.49
CA VAL A 40 -20.82 -13.66 -11.69
C VAL A 40 -21.38 -14.09 -10.32
N PRO A 41 -21.32 -15.40 -9.96
CA PRO A 41 -21.82 -15.87 -8.67
C PRO A 41 -20.98 -15.33 -7.51
N LEU A 42 -21.66 -14.91 -6.45
CA LEU A 42 -21.02 -14.41 -5.22
C LEU A 42 -20.06 -15.44 -4.60
N ALA A 43 -20.31 -16.75 -4.84
CA ALA A 43 -19.44 -17.83 -4.38
C ALA A 43 -18.00 -17.72 -4.91
N LEU A 44 -17.79 -17.11 -6.09
CA LEU A 44 -16.44 -16.86 -6.62
C LEU A 44 -15.64 -15.80 -5.83
N CYS A 45 -16.30 -15.06 -4.93
CA CYS A 45 -15.61 -14.14 -4.01
C CYS A 45 -15.05 -14.86 -2.74
N ILE A 46 -15.45 -16.12 -2.49
CA ILE A 46 -14.96 -16.90 -1.33
C ILE A 46 -13.43 -16.99 -1.31
N PRO A 47 -12.73 -17.27 -2.43
CA PRO A 47 -11.27 -17.27 -2.45
C PRO A 47 -10.63 -15.96 -2.02
N PHE A 48 -11.19 -14.83 -2.43
CA PHE A 48 -10.72 -13.50 -2.02
C PHE A 48 -10.89 -13.29 -0.52
N ALA A 49 -12.09 -13.52 0.02
CA ALA A 49 -12.36 -13.41 1.44
C ALA A 49 -11.48 -14.37 2.27
N GLY A 50 -11.31 -15.62 1.80
CA GLY A 50 -10.48 -16.63 2.45
C GLY A 50 -8.99 -16.23 2.48
N LEU A 51 -8.45 -15.72 1.38
CA LEU A 51 -7.07 -15.22 1.33
C LEU A 51 -6.87 -14.05 2.29
N LEU A 52 -7.78 -13.06 2.28
CA LEU A 52 -7.71 -11.92 3.18
C LEU A 52 -7.77 -12.34 4.65
N LEU A 53 -8.64 -13.29 5.01
CA LEU A 53 -8.69 -13.86 6.36
C LEU A 53 -7.40 -14.58 6.73
N CYS A 54 -6.77 -15.30 5.80
CA CYS A 54 -5.46 -15.92 6.03
C CYS A 54 -4.38 -14.86 6.30
N ILE A 55 -4.32 -13.80 5.50
CA ILE A 55 -3.37 -12.69 5.66
C ILE A 55 -3.58 -11.99 7.01
N ALA A 56 -4.83 -11.77 7.42
CA ALA A 56 -5.15 -11.10 8.68
C ALA A 56 -4.88 -11.97 9.92
N ALA A 57 -5.22 -13.26 9.88
CA ALA A 57 -5.22 -14.10 11.07
C ALA A 57 -3.94 -14.92 11.26
N LEU A 58 -3.38 -15.51 10.20
CA LEU A 58 -2.27 -16.45 10.31
C LEU A 58 -0.97 -15.82 10.84
N PRO A 59 -0.56 -14.60 10.46
CA PRO A 59 0.59 -13.95 11.08
C PRO A 59 0.46 -13.75 12.59
N LEU A 60 -0.77 -13.58 13.09
CA LEU A 60 -1.05 -13.38 14.52
C LEU A 60 -1.06 -14.70 15.31
N VAL A 61 -1.50 -15.79 14.68
CA VAL A 61 -1.71 -17.08 15.37
C VAL A 61 -0.55 -18.06 15.16
N ARG A 62 0.06 -18.06 13.97
CA ARG A 62 1.14 -18.98 13.57
C ARG A 62 2.14 -18.30 12.62
N ALA A 63 2.81 -17.25 13.08
CA ALA A 63 3.73 -16.43 12.26
C ALA A 63 4.78 -17.26 11.50
N GLU A 64 5.52 -18.16 12.20
CA GLU A 64 6.55 -19.00 11.58
C GLU A 64 6.01 -19.95 10.50
N TRP A 65 4.80 -20.46 10.69
CA TRP A 65 4.15 -21.29 9.68
C TRP A 65 3.75 -20.46 8.49
N TRP A 66 3.18 -19.28 8.72
CA TRP A 66 2.75 -18.36 7.68
C TRP A 66 3.93 -17.93 6.80
N GLU A 67 5.03 -17.46 7.36
CA GLU A 67 6.24 -17.08 6.64
C GLU A 67 6.74 -18.17 5.67
N LYS A 68 6.61 -19.43 6.05
CA LYS A 68 7.05 -20.58 5.24
C LYS A 68 6.02 -21.01 4.18
N HIS A 69 4.74 -20.77 4.40
CA HIS A 69 3.65 -21.37 3.61
C HIS A 69 2.77 -20.35 2.89
N GLN A 70 3.02 -19.06 3.02
CA GLN A 70 2.22 -18.01 2.35
C GLN A 70 2.08 -18.21 0.84
N ILE A 71 3.14 -18.65 0.16
CA ILE A 71 3.11 -19.00 -1.28
C ILE A 71 2.10 -20.10 -1.60
N HIS A 72 2.01 -21.12 -0.74
CA HIS A 72 1.07 -22.23 -0.91
C HIS A 72 -0.37 -21.78 -0.67
N ALA A 73 -0.59 -20.92 0.34
CA ALA A 73 -1.89 -20.31 0.59
C ALA A 73 -2.36 -19.44 -0.60
N VAL A 74 -1.48 -18.60 -1.12
CA VAL A 74 -1.75 -17.78 -2.31
C VAL A 74 -2.09 -18.67 -3.50
N ALA A 75 -1.28 -19.69 -3.78
CA ALA A 75 -1.54 -20.61 -4.89
C ALA A 75 -2.87 -21.35 -4.72
N PHE A 76 -3.18 -21.85 -3.51
CA PHE A 76 -4.42 -22.54 -3.21
C PHE A 76 -5.64 -21.64 -3.49
N TRP A 77 -5.69 -20.44 -2.93
CA TRP A 77 -6.82 -19.53 -3.10
C TRP A 77 -6.95 -19.03 -4.54
N SER A 78 -5.82 -18.77 -5.22
CA SER A 78 -5.84 -18.38 -6.64
C SER A 78 -6.39 -19.49 -7.53
N LEU A 79 -5.96 -20.74 -7.33
CA LEU A 79 -6.47 -21.88 -8.10
C LEU A 79 -7.94 -22.16 -7.78
N LEU A 80 -8.36 -21.98 -6.52
CA LEU A 80 -9.77 -22.13 -6.11
C LEU A 80 -10.69 -21.08 -6.77
N PHE A 81 -10.15 -19.95 -7.24
CA PHE A 81 -10.86 -19.00 -8.10
C PHE A 81 -10.73 -19.39 -9.59
N ILE A 82 -9.50 -19.57 -10.09
CA ILE A 82 -9.23 -19.72 -11.53
C ILE A 82 -9.94 -20.96 -12.11
N ILE A 83 -9.91 -22.10 -11.39
CA ILE A 83 -10.47 -23.35 -11.91
C ILE A 83 -12.00 -23.27 -12.09
N PRO A 84 -12.80 -22.89 -11.09
CA PRO A 84 -14.24 -22.72 -11.28
C PRO A 84 -14.58 -21.65 -12.32
N PHE A 85 -13.84 -20.54 -12.35
CA PHE A 85 -14.04 -19.47 -13.32
C PHE A 85 -13.78 -19.97 -14.75
N ALA A 86 -12.71 -20.74 -14.98
CA ALA A 86 -12.41 -21.32 -16.28
C ALA A 86 -13.45 -22.36 -16.73
N VAL A 87 -13.99 -23.15 -15.78
CA VAL A 87 -15.07 -24.10 -16.07
C VAL A 87 -16.39 -23.39 -16.46
N MET A 88 -16.70 -22.26 -15.80
CA MET A 88 -17.95 -21.53 -16.03
C MET A 88 -17.90 -20.63 -17.27
N TYR A 89 -16.77 -19.97 -17.53
CA TYR A 89 -16.66 -18.91 -18.55
C TYR A 89 -15.68 -19.26 -19.68
N GLY A 90 -15.08 -20.44 -19.61
CA GLY A 90 -14.09 -20.91 -20.59
C GLY A 90 -12.64 -20.54 -20.24
N SER A 91 -11.70 -21.38 -20.66
CA SER A 91 -10.26 -21.22 -20.38
C SER A 91 -9.67 -19.96 -21.03
N GLY A 92 -10.20 -19.54 -22.19
CA GLY A 92 -9.74 -18.31 -22.88
C GLY A 92 -10.03 -17.06 -22.07
N MET A 93 -11.26 -16.89 -21.56
CA MET A 93 -11.65 -15.77 -20.71
C MET A 93 -10.90 -15.80 -19.36
N ALA A 94 -10.70 -16.97 -18.77
CA ALA A 94 -9.94 -17.09 -17.55
C ALA A 94 -8.47 -16.67 -17.72
N LEU A 95 -7.84 -17.08 -18.82
CA LEU A 95 -6.47 -16.68 -19.15
C LEU A 95 -6.38 -15.17 -19.39
N GLU A 96 -7.32 -14.60 -20.16
CA GLU A 96 -7.37 -13.17 -20.44
C GLU A 96 -7.53 -12.36 -19.15
N THR A 97 -8.49 -12.72 -18.28
CA THR A 97 -8.70 -12.07 -16.97
C THR A 97 -7.45 -12.13 -16.10
N VAL A 98 -6.79 -13.30 -16.02
CA VAL A 98 -5.56 -13.46 -15.22
C VAL A 98 -4.40 -12.65 -15.82
N LEU A 99 -4.22 -12.67 -17.13
CA LEU A 99 -3.16 -11.91 -17.80
C LEU A 99 -3.40 -10.41 -17.71
N GLU A 100 -4.64 -9.93 -17.87
CA GLU A 100 -4.97 -8.52 -17.70
C GLU A 100 -4.64 -8.05 -16.28
N CYS A 101 -5.02 -8.83 -15.28
CA CYS A 101 -4.69 -8.56 -13.88
C CYS A 101 -3.16 -8.54 -13.64
N LEU A 102 -2.42 -9.52 -14.18
CA LEU A 102 -0.98 -9.63 -13.94
C LEU A 102 -0.17 -8.57 -14.69
N VAL A 103 -0.55 -8.23 -15.91
CA VAL A 103 0.18 -7.29 -16.76
C VAL A 103 -0.32 -5.86 -16.59
N GLY A 104 -1.63 -5.68 -16.51
CA GLY A 104 -2.26 -4.37 -16.35
C GLY A 104 -2.10 -3.79 -14.94
N ASP A 105 -2.32 -4.61 -13.92
CA ASP A 105 -2.35 -4.14 -12.54
C ASP A 105 -1.08 -4.52 -11.75
N TYR A 106 -0.81 -5.83 -11.62
CA TYR A 106 0.22 -6.31 -10.71
C TYR A 106 1.64 -5.93 -11.11
N LEU A 107 2.00 -6.00 -12.39
CA LEU A 107 3.39 -5.81 -12.85
C LEU A 107 3.89 -4.39 -12.57
N THR A 108 3.14 -3.37 -12.96
CA THR A 108 3.49 -1.96 -12.70
C THR A 108 3.49 -1.65 -11.22
N PHE A 109 2.50 -2.15 -10.48
CA PHE A 109 2.40 -2.01 -9.04
C PHE A 109 3.64 -2.56 -8.32
N ILE A 110 4.01 -3.82 -8.58
CA ILE A 110 5.13 -4.45 -7.87
C ILE A 110 6.49 -3.89 -8.27
N VAL A 111 6.66 -3.48 -9.52
CA VAL A 111 7.89 -2.82 -9.97
C VAL A 111 8.07 -1.47 -9.28
N LEU A 112 7.00 -0.70 -9.11
CA LEU A 112 7.07 0.57 -8.38
C LEU A 112 7.43 0.34 -6.91
N LEU A 113 6.74 -0.56 -6.22
CA LEU A 113 7.06 -0.87 -4.82
C LEU A 113 8.50 -1.38 -4.67
N PHE A 114 8.96 -2.23 -5.59
CA PHE A 114 10.34 -2.71 -5.63
C PHE A 114 11.33 -1.56 -5.81
N GLY A 115 11.07 -0.65 -6.74
CA GLY A 115 11.92 0.53 -6.99
C GLY A 115 12.03 1.43 -5.76
N LEU A 116 10.89 1.79 -5.17
CA LEU A 116 10.82 2.60 -3.95
C LEU A 116 11.53 1.91 -2.78
N PHE A 117 11.32 0.62 -2.60
CA PHE A 117 11.97 -0.18 -1.57
C PHE A 117 13.49 -0.23 -1.75
N CYS A 118 13.98 -0.42 -2.97
CA CYS A 118 15.40 -0.40 -3.29
C CYS A 118 16.04 0.96 -3.00
N VAL A 119 15.42 2.04 -3.46
CA VAL A 119 15.97 3.40 -3.32
C VAL A 119 15.92 3.87 -1.87
N SER A 120 14.80 3.66 -1.17
CA SER A 120 14.67 4.02 0.25
C SER A 120 15.59 3.20 1.15
N GLY A 121 15.80 1.92 0.84
CA GLY A 121 16.74 1.04 1.55
C GLY A 121 18.20 1.47 1.46
N ASN A 122 18.53 2.29 0.46
CA ASN A 122 19.86 2.89 0.25
C ASN A 122 20.02 4.27 0.92
N ILE A 123 19.05 4.72 1.70
CA ILE A 123 19.12 5.94 2.51
C ILE A 123 19.11 5.51 3.99
N ALA A 124 20.01 6.07 4.80
CA ALA A 124 20.02 5.82 6.23
C ALA A 124 20.18 7.14 7.00
N MET A 125 19.53 7.24 8.14
CA MET A 125 19.68 8.38 9.04
C MET A 125 20.48 7.98 10.27
N GLU A 126 21.53 8.73 10.59
CA GLU A 126 22.34 8.58 11.79
C GLU A 126 22.30 9.85 12.62
N GLY A 127 22.30 9.70 13.93
CA GLY A 127 22.40 10.82 14.88
C GLY A 127 22.31 10.32 16.31
N ASP A 128 22.93 11.05 17.23
CA ASP A 128 22.93 10.75 18.66
C ASP A 128 22.17 11.81 19.46
N LEU A 129 21.09 12.35 18.89
CA LEU A 129 20.20 13.25 19.63
C LEU A 129 19.43 12.47 20.70
N ALA A 130 19.42 13.01 21.92
CA ALA A 130 18.58 12.45 22.97
C ALA A 130 17.11 12.80 22.72
N GLY A 131 16.24 11.78 22.62
CA GLY A 131 14.82 11.96 22.41
C GLY A 131 14.17 12.77 23.53
N SER A 132 13.68 13.93 23.19
CA SER A 132 12.83 14.79 24.04
C SER A 132 11.49 14.99 23.37
N PRO A 133 10.45 15.47 24.08
CA PRO A 133 9.13 15.65 23.47
C PRO A 133 9.13 16.53 22.20
N ARG A 134 9.95 17.57 22.18
CA ARG A 134 10.08 18.44 20.99
C ARG A 134 10.80 17.74 19.83
N ILE A 135 11.88 17.01 20.14
CA ILE A 135 12.64 16.24 19.14
C ILE A 135 11.75 15.13 18.56
N ASN A 136 11.00 14.41 19.41
CA ASN A 136 10.11 13.35 18.95
C ASN A 136 8.98 13.89 18.05
N VAL A 137 8.37 15.05 18.39
CA VAL A 137 7.41 15.74 17.49
C VAL A 137 8.06 16.07 16.16
N GLY A 138 9.27 16.64 16.16
CA GLY A 138 10.01 16.95 14.93
C GLY A 138 10.31 15.71 14.08
N LEU A 139 10.71 14.60 14.71
CA LEU A 139 10.98 13.34 14.03
C LEU A 139 9.70 12.74 13.42
N LEU A 140 8.59 12.74 14.17
CA LEU A 140 7.31 12.26 13.66
C LEU A 140 6.82 13.13 12.51
N LEU A 141 6.90 14.46 12.61
CA LEU A 141 6.52 15.38 11.55
C LEU A 141 7.39 15.19 10.30
N LEU A 142 8.71 15.06 10.46
CA LEU A 142 9.63 14.79 9.35
C LEU A 142 9.29 13.47 8.65
N GLY A 143 9.12 12.38 9.43
CA GLY A 143 8.77 11.08 8.87
C GLY A 143 7.42 11.09 8.16
N THR A 144 6.42 11.76 8.73
CA THR A 144 5.10 11.95 8.13
C THR A 144 5.20 12.68 6.79
N SER A 145 6.00 13.74 6.73
CA SER A 145 6.23 14.49 5.48
C SER A 145 6.96 13.66 4.41
N LEU A 146 7.89 12.81 4.84
CA LEU A 146 8.62 11.93 3.92
C LEU A 146 7.75 10.80 3.38
N SER A 147 6.77 10.32 4.15
CA SER A 147 5.95 9.15 3.78
C SER A 147 5.23 9.31 2.45
N SER A 148 4.76 10.51 2.13
CA SER A 148 4.12 10.79 0.83
C SER A 148 5.08 10.72 -0.37
N TRP A 149 6.39 10.78 -0.16
CA TRP A 149 7.39 10.85 -1.25
C TRP A 149 8.22 9.59 -1.41
N ILE A 150 8.49 8.86 -0.31
CA ILE A 150 9.29 7.63 -0.33
C ILE A 150 8.49 6.39 0.03
N GLY A 151 7.17 6.56 0.14
CA GLY A 151 6.23 5.53 0.58
C GLY A 151 6.22 5.33 2.10
N THR A 152 5.05 4.94 2.63
CA THR A 152 4.87 4.66 4.07
C THR A 152 5.84 3.60 4.59
N THR A 153 6.05 2.52 3.83
CA THR A 153 7.02 1.46 4.17
C THR A 153 8.46 2.00 4.17
N GLY A 154 8.85 2.76 3.14
CA GLY A 154 10.19 3.35 3.01
C GLY A 154 10.48 4.33 4.14
N ALA A 155 9.55 5.24 4.44
CA ALA A 155 9.68 6.20 5.53
C ALA A 155 9.74 5.51 6.90
N SER A 156 8.92 4.46 7.10
CA SER A 156 8.93 3.68 8.32
C SER A 156 10.26 2.98 8.54
N MET A 157 10.82 2.32 7.51
CA MET A 157 12.14 1.68 7.59
C MET A 157 13.26 2.68 7.88
N LEU A 158 13.23 3.84 7.24
CA LEU A 158 14.22 4.90 7.42
C LEU A 158 14.20 5.47 8.84
N MET A 159 13.01 5.67 9.41
CA MET A 159 12.84 6.46 10.64
C MET A 159 12.73 5.61 11.91
N VAL A 160 12.30 4.34 11.84
CA VAL A 160 11.99 3.53 13.03
C VAL A 160 13.21 3.33 13.93
N ARG A 161 14.36 2.99 13.37
CA ARG A 161 15.59 2.75 14.14
C ARG A 161 16.19 4.01 14.75
N PRO A 162 16.32 5.12 14.01
CA PRO A 162 16.68 6.42 14.59
C PRO A 162 15.81 6.84 15.76
N VAL A 163 14.47 6.72 15.61
CA VAL A 163 13.52 7.06 16.67
C VAL A 163 13.72 6.17 17.91
N ILE A 164 13.93 4.87 17.72
CA ILE A 164 14.21 3.92 18.80
C ILE A 164 15.54 4.28 19.50
N LYS A 165 16.61 4.51 18.70
CA LYS A 165 17.94 4.84 19.21
C LYS A 165 17.95 6.13 20.02
N MET A 166 17.31 7.18 19.53
CA MET A 166 17.22 8.48 20.23
C MET A 166 16.44 8.39 21.54
N ASN A 167 15.51 7.44 21.65
CA ASN A 167 14.69 7.22 22.85
C ASN A 167 15.16 6.02 23.70
N TYR A 168 16.35 5.45 23.42
CA TYR A 168 16.89 4.27 24.12
C TYR A 168 16.90 4.43 25.66
N TRP A 169 17.30 5.57 26.17
CA TRP A 169 17.40 5.89 27.58
C TRP A 169 16.08 6.01 28.33
N ARG A 170 14.94 6.09 27.60
CA ARG A 170 13.61 6.25 28.17
C ARG A 170 13.00 4.91 28.55
N ARG A 171 12.28 4.88 29.66
CA ARG A 171 11.47 3.72 30.08
C ARG A 171 10.14 3.68 29.35
N ARG A 172 9.46 4.83 29.26
CA ARG A 172 8.12 4.98 28.68
C ARG A 172 8.25 5.46 27.25
N LYS A 173 8.25 4.52 26.29
CA LYS A 173 8.47 4.82 24.87
C LYS A 173 7.51 4.12 23.90
N SER A 174 6.64 3.22 24.38
CA SER A 174 5.68 2.51 23.51
C SER A 174 4.72 3.45 22.78
N HIS A 175 4.26 4.53 23.44
CA HIS A 175 3.42 5.53 22.81
C HIS A 175 4.10 6.25 21.64
N ILE A 176 5.42 6.41 21.65
CA ILE A 176 6.18 7.01 20.53
C ILE A 176 6.01 6.13 19.28
N MET A 177 6.13 4.82 19.44
CA MET A 177 6.01 3.87 18.33
C MET A 177 4.56 3.72 17.86
N ILE A 178 3.58 3.86 18.75
CA ILE A 178 2.16 3.86 18.38
C ILE A 178 1.83 5.07 17.49
N PHE A 179 2.23 6.28 17.91
CA PHE A 179 2.02 7.49 17.11
C PHE A 179 2.89 7.50 15.84
N PHE A 180 4.03 6.83 15.85
CA PHE A 180 4.81 6.58 14.66
C PHE A 180 3.98 5.79 13.61
N ILE A 181 3.32 4.72 14.03
CA ILE A 181 2.45 3.93 13.14
C ILE A 181 1.28 4.80 12.64
N PHE A 182 0.63 5.56 13.51
CA PHE A 182 -0.48 6.42 13.11
C PHE A 182 -0.06 7.42 12.02
N LEU A 183 1.05 8.11 12.25
CA LEU A 183 1.47 9.24 11.43
C LEU A 183 2.32 8.82 10.22
N ILE A 184 3.43 8.11 10.46
CA ILE A 184 4.41 7.81 9.41
C ILE A 184 3.98 6.62 8.56
N SER A 185 3.50 5.56 9.22
CA SER A 185 3.16 4.32 8.51
C SER A 185 1.79 4.38 7.79
N ASN A 186 0.97 5.42 8.01
CA ASN A 186 -0.36 5.52 7.41
C ASN A 186 -0.66 6.97 6.96
N ILE A 187 -1.10 7.85 7.85
CA ILE A 187 -1.63 9.19 7.51
C ILE A 187 -0.67 9.97 6.61
N GLY A 188 0.64 9.88 6.87
CA GLY A 188 1.66 10.56 6.10
C GLY A 188 1.76 10.14 4.62
N GLY A 189 1.24 8.97 4.25
CA GLY A 189 1.26 8.47 2.88
C GLY A 189 0.23 9.09 1.93
N SER A 190 -0.61 10.02 2.39
CA SER A 190 -1.83 10.42 1.67
C SER A 190 -1.66 11.43 0.54
N LEU A 191 -0.50 12.10 0.38
CA LEU A 191 -0.39 13.24 -0.54
C LEU A 191 0.12 12.90 -1.94
N SER A 192 0.46 11.65 -2.21
CA SER A 192 0.87 11.24 -3.56
C SER A 192 0.55 9.77 -3.82
N PRO A 193 0.42 9.36 -5.08
CA PRO A 193 0.22 7.95 -5.47
C PRO A 193 1.35 7.02 -5.03
N ILE A 194 2.55 7.54 -4.86
CA ILE A 194 3.71 6.77 -4.39
C ILE A 194 3.80 6.68 -2.86
N GLY A 195 2.99 7.48 -2.14
CA GLY A 195 2.97 7.53 -0.69
C GLY A 195 2.38 6.29 -0.06
N ASP A 196 1.22 5.85 -0.56
CA ASP A 196 0.58 4.63 -0.09
C ASP A 196 -0.07 3.86 -1.25
N PRO A 197 0.00 2.53 -1.28
CA PRO A 197 -0.49 1.69 -2.37
C PRO A 197 -1.94 1.95 -2.84
N PRO A 198 -2.92 2.26 -1.96
CA PRO A 198 -4.27 2.63 -2.39
C PRO A 198 -4.31 3.76 -3.41
N LEU A 199 -3.55 4.83 -3.15
CA LEU A 199 -3.55 6.01 -4.03
C LEU A 199 -2.88 5.71 -5.38
N LEU A 200 -1.90 4.80 -5.40
CA LEU A 200 -1.33 4.29 -6.63
C LEU A 200 -2.40 3.56 -7.47
N MET A 201 -3.22 2.74 -6.83
CA MET A 201 -4.30 2.05 -7.53
C MET A 201 -5.34 3.03 -8.09
N GLY A 202 -5.63 4.12 -7.36
CA GLY A 202 -6.44 5.22 -7.87
C GLY A 202 -5.83 5.86 -9.12
N PHE A 203 -4.53 6.16 -9.07
CA PHE A 203 -3.78 6.69 -10.20
C PHE A 203 -3.82 5.75 -11.42
N MET A 204 -3.59 4.46 -11.23
CA MET A 204 -3.70 3.44 -12.30
C MET A 204 -5.11 3.34 -12.88
N ARG A 205 -6.14 3.74 -12.12
CA ARG A 205 -7.54 3.80 -12.57
C ARG A 205 -7.93 5.17 -13.15
N GLY A 206 -6.98 6.07 -13.36
CA GLY A 206 -7.18 7.36 -14.04
C GLY A 206 -7.32 8.58 -13.11
N VAL A 207 -7.19 8.41 -11.79
CA VAL A 207 -7.10 9.57 -10.88
C VAL A 207 -5.81 10.34 -11.16
N PRO A 208 -5.84 11.67 -11.39
CA PRO A 208 -4.64 12.43 -11.69
C PRO A 208 -3.59 12.35 -10.56
N PHE A 209 -2.30 12.32 -10.91
CA PHE A 209 -1.20 12.18 -9.95
C PHE A 209 -1.27 13.20 -8.79
N PHE A 210 -1.48 14.46 -9.12
CA PHE A 210 -1.53 15.56 -8.14
C PHE A 210 -2.90 15.71 -7.47
N TRP A 211 -3.90 14.88 -7.83
CA TRP A 211 -5.21 14.96 -7.22
C TRP A 211 -5.15 14.69 -5.70
N SER A 212 -4.28 13.79 -5.26
CA SER A 212 -4.10 13.46 -3.84
C SER A 212 -3.69 14.65 -2.97
N LEU A 213 -3.23 15.76 -3.56
CA LEU A 213 -3.02 17.02 -2.82
C LEU A 213 -4.31 17.62 -2.26
N HIS A 214 -5.49 17.25 -2.79
CA HIS A 214 -6.78 17.62 -2.19
C HIS A 214 -6.94 17.06 -0.76
N LEU A 215 -6.24 15.97 -0.43
CA LEU A 215 -6.24 15.39 0.92
C LEU A 215 -5.40 16.19 1.93
N LEU A 216 -4.64 17.20 1.48
CA LEU A 216 -3.75 17.98 2.34
C LEU A 216 -4.47 18.64 3.53
N PRO A 217 -5.65 19.29 3.38
CA PRO A 217 -6.36 19.87 4.53
C PRO A 217 -6.74 18.83 5.58
N ILE A 218 -7.22 17.65 5.13
CA ILE A 218 -7.63 16.55 6.01
C ILE A 218 -6.40 15.98 6.72
N MET A 219 -5.32 15.72 5.97
CA MET A 219 -4.06 15.25 6.54
C MET A 219 -3.50 16.23 7.57
N VAL A 220 -3.46 17.54 7.27
CA VAL A 220 -2.95 18.56 8.19
C VAL A 220 -3.75 18.60 9.47
N LEU A 221 -5.09 18.52 9.40
CA LEU A 221 -5.94 18.43 10.59
C LEU A 221 -5.55 17.24 11.46
N ASN A 222 -5.47 16.04 10.86
CA ASN A 222 -5.11 14.82 11.58
C ASN A 222 -3.71 14.91 12.21
N VAL A 223 -2.72 15.33 11.44
CA VAL A 223 -1.33 15.48 11.91
C VAL A 223 -1.23 16.49 13.03
N ALA A 224 -1.89 17.66 12.92
CA ALA A 224 -1.86 18.70 13.93
C ALA A 224 -2.48 18.22 15.25
N VAL A 225 -3.66 17.61 15.21
CA VAL A 225 -4.35 17.10 16.40
C VAL A 225 -3.54 15.97 17.04
N LEU A 226 -3.07 15.00 16.26
CA LEU A 226 -2.32 13.86 16.78
C LEU A 226 -0.96 14.28 17.35
N LEU A 227 -0.23 15.19 16.71
CA LEU A 227 1.05 15.70 17.25
C LEU A 227 0.84 16.54 18.50
N PHE A 228 -0.25 17.30 18.59
CA PHE A 228 -0.60 18.05 19.80
C PHE A 228 -0.85 17.08 20.97
N VAL A 229 -1.69 16.08 20.77
CA VAL A 229 -1.97 15.05 21.80
C VAL A 229 -0.71 14.28 22.16
N PHE A 230 0.07 13.87 21.16
CA PHE A 230 1.35 13.19 21.35
C PHE A 230 2.32 14.00 22.20
N TYR A 231 2.47 15.31 21.93
CA TYR A 231 3.36 16.18 22.70
C TYR A 231 3.01 16.18 24.19
N TRP A 232 1.71 16.26 24.54
CA TRP A 232 1.27 16.24 25.93
C TRP A 232 1.51 14.88 26.60
N LEU A 233 1.24 13.79 25.90
CA LEU A 233 1.50 12.43 26.38
C LEU A 233 3.00 12.21 26.59
N ASP A 234 3.80 12.54 25.59
CA ASP A 234 5.26 12.33 25.65
C ASP A 234 5.91 13.23 26.71
N ARG A 235 5.45 14.49 26.85
CA ARG A 235 5.91 15.38 27.91
C ARG A 235 5.61 14.83 29.31
N ARG A 236 4.44 14.22 29.50
CA ARG A 236 4.07 13.59 30.77
C ARG A 236 4.92 12.35 31.06
N ALA A 237 5.15 11.51 30.04
CA ALA A 237 6.01 10.35 30.16
C ALA A 237 7.47 10.74 30.41
N TYR A 238 7.99 11.73 29.68
CA TYR A 238 9.34 12.28 29.82
C TYR A 238 9.61 12.79 31.26
N ARG A 239 8.67 13.58 31.85
CA ARG A 239 8.80 14.07 33.18
C ARG A 239 8.88 12.95 34.24
N LYS A 240 8.10 11.88 34.05
CA LYS A 240 8.14 10.69 34.92
C LYS A 240 9.47 9.96 34.79
N ASP A 241 9.99 9.79 33.56
CA ASP A 241 11.27 9.13 33.30
C ASP A 241 12.42 9.90 33.97
N ILE A 242 12.44 11.24 33.89
CA ILE A 242 13.45 12.08 34.56
C ILE A 242 13.32 11.98 36.09
N ALA A 243 12.10 12.02 36.65
CA ALA A 243 11.86 11.89 38.06
C ALA A 243 12.32 10.53 38.65
N GLU A 244 12.27 9.46 37.80
CA GLU A 244 12.77 8.13 38.16
C GLU A 244 14.28 7.97 37.92
N GLY A 245 15.00 9.07 37.61
CA GLY A 245 16.46 9.07 37.45
C GLY A 245 16.95 8.60 36.06
N CYS A 246 16.07 8.41 35.08
CA CYS A 246 16.51 8.14 33.72
C CYS A 246 17.19 9.39 33.15
N LYS A 247 18.42 9.23 32.67
CA LYS A 247 19.18 10.33 32.05
C LYS A 247 19.61 9.93 30.65
N PRO A 248 19.55 10.86 29.67
CA PRO A 248 20.14 10.61 28.37
C PRO A 248 21.65 10.41 28.55
N ASP A 249 22.19 9.38 27.90
CA ASP A 249 23.63 9.19 27.82
C ASP A 249 24.22 10.22 26.85
N ILE A 250 24.71 11.34 27.38
CA ILE A 250 25.33 12.43 26.61
C ILE A 250 26.86 12.21 26.53
N SER A 251 27.32 10.98 26.62
CA SER A 251 28.76 10.68 26.62
C SER A 251 29.48 11.07 25.30
N LYS A 252 28.72 11.40 24.26
CA LYS A 252 29.25 11.95 23.00
C LYS A 252 28.45 13.19 22.60
N PRO A 253 28.84 14.40 23.09
CA PRO A 253 28.18 15.62 22.68
C PRO A 253 28.41 15.85 21.17
N GLY A 254 27.34 15.98 20.41
CA GLY A 254 27.36 16.65 19.12
C GLY A 254 27.58 15.79 17.89
N THR A 255 27.08 14.55 17.82
CA THR A 255 26.94 13.93 16.52
C THR A 255 25.69 14.52 15.83
N GLU A 256 25.95 15.40 14.88
CA GLU A 256 24.92 15.97 14.01
C GLU A 256 24.09 14.85 13.35
N VAL A 257 22.80 15.08 13.15
CA VAL A 257 21.98 14.19 12.35
C VAL A 257 22.53 14.19 10.93
N LYS A 258 22.99 13.04 10.45
CA LYS A 258 23.50 12.86 9.11
C LYS A 258 22.61 11.91 8.33
N ILE A 259 22.22 12.33 7.13
CA ILE A 259 21.53 11.47 6.19
C ILE A 259 22.57 10.91 5.24
N LEU A 260 22.75 9.58 5.28
CA LEU A 260 23.65 8.85 4.41
C LEU A 260 22.90 8.42 3.14
N GLY A 261 23.59 8.41 2.00
CA GLY A 261 22.99 8.01 0.74
C GLY A 261 22.06 9.05 0.11
N LEU A 262 22.24 10.34 0.43
CA LEU A 262 21.38 11.44 -0.05
C LEU A 262 21.27 11.52 -1.58
N HIS A 263 22.30 11.07 -2.34
CA HIS A 263 22.25 10.99 -3.81
C HIS A 263 21.11 10.10 -4.33
N ASN A 264 20.59 9.18 -3.51
CA ASN A 264 19.43 8.36 -3.88
C ASN A 264 18.14 9.16 -4.05
N LEU A 265 18.07 10.40 -3.57
CA LEU A 265 16.95 11.31 -3.87
C LEU A 265 16.82 11.56 -5.38
N ILE A 266 17.93 11.54 -6.15
CA ILE A 266 17.89 11.66 -7.61
C ILE A 266 17.13 10.47 -8.22
N PHE A 267 17.39 9.27 -7.74
CA PHE A 267 16.70 8.06 -8.22
C PHE A 267 15.23 8.02 -7.76
N LEU A 268 14.93 8.59 -6.59
CA LEU A 268 13.56 8.79 -6.16
C LEU A 268 12.82 9.74 -7.11
N VAL A 269 13.41 10.88 -7.46
CA VAL A 269 12.83 11.82 -8.46
C VAL A 269 12.65 11.14 -9.81
N MET A 270 13.58 10.27 -10.21
CA MET A 270 13.44 9.47 -11.44
C MET A 270 12.24 8.52 -11.38
N ILE A 271 11.98 7.87 -10.25
CA ILE A 271 10.79 7.02 -10.05
C ILE A 271 9.51 7.87 -10.12
N VAL A 272 9.47 9.00 -9.42
CA VAL A 272 8.32 9.93 -9.47
C VAL A 272 8.05 10.39 -10.92
N ALA A 273 9.10 10.76 -11.65
CA ALA A 273 8.98 11.16 -13.04
C ALA A 273 8.46 10.02 -13.93
N ALA A 274 8.91 8.77 -13.70
CA ALA A 274 8.43 7.60 -14.43
C ALA A 274 6.93 7.39 -14.23
N VAL A 275 6.45 7.48 -12.99
CA VAL A 275 5.02 7.36 -12.65
C VAL A 275 4.20 8.51 -13.27
N ILE A 276 4.67 9.76 -13.19
CA ILE A 276 3.97 10.89 -13.82
C ILE A 276 3.90 10.69 -15.35
N LEU A 277 5.00 10.28 -15.98
CA LEU A 277 5.05 10.01 -17.41
C LEU A 277 4.08 8.92 -17.83
N SER A 278 3.94 7.83 -17.06
CA SER A 278 3.00 6.75 -17.38
C SER A 278 1.54 7.21 -17.38
N GLY A 279 1.20 8.26 -16.63
CA GLY A 279 -0.12 8.87 -16.64
C GLY A 279 -0.33 9.92 -17.75
N VAL A 280 0.74 10.58 -18.21
CA VAL A 280 0.66 11.65 -19.23
C VAL A 280 0.81 11.11 -20.66
N LEU A 281 1.74 10.17 -20.86
CA LEU A 281 2.04 9.62 -22.19
C LEU A 281 0.83 8.98 -22.92
N PRO A 282 -0.11 8.30 -22.24
CA PRO A 282 -1.31 7.78 -22.91
C PRO A 282 -2.17 8.83 -23.60
N GLY A 283 -2.14 10.09 -23.15
CA GLY A 283 -2.86 11.22 -23.77
C GLY A 283 -2.16 11.83 -24.98
N MET A 284 -0.90 11.46 -25.27
CA MET A 284 -0.14 12.00 -26.41
C MET A 284 -0.40 11.22 -27.68
N ALA A 285 -0.60 11.90 -28.79
CA ALA A 285 -0.83 11.28 -30.11
C ALA A 285 0.27 10.30 -30.55
N ALA A 286 1.52 10.48 -30.11
CA ALA A 286 2.63 9.59 -30.38
C ALA A 286 2.48 8.20 -29.75
N PHE A 287 1.64 8.06 -28.72
CA PHE A 287 1.38 6.81 -28.01
C PHE A 287 -0.04 6.25 -28.25
N GLN A 288 -0.75 6.81 -29.22
CA GLN A 288 -2.09 6.38 -29.62
C GLN A 288 -2.10 5.90 -31.07
N ASP A 289 -2.97 4.95 -31.38
CA ASP A 289 -3.28 4.55 -32.74
C ASP A 289 -4.33 5.51 -33.36
N GLU A 290 -4.69 5.27 -34.62
CA GLU A 290 -5.68 6.06 -35.35
C GLU A 290 -7.08 6.06 -34.69
N ALA A 291 -7.37 5.07 -33.88
CA ALA A 291 -8.62 4.95 -33.09
C ALA A 291 -8.53 5.60 -31.71
N GLY A 292 -7.39 6.24 -31.37
CA GLY A 292 -7.16 6.86 -30.05
C GLY A 292 -6.84 5.86 -28.93
N GLN A 293 -6.59 4.58 -29.27
CA GLN A 293 -6.21 3.59 -28.28
C GLN A 293 -4.71 3.62 -28.01
N VAL A 294 -4.32 3.42 -26.74
CA VAL A 294 -2.92 3.42 -26.33
C VAL A 294 -2.16 2.27 -26.99
N LEU A 295 -1.04 2.59 -27.63
CA LEU A 295 -0.16 1.62 -28.30
C LEU A 295 0.58 0.76 -27.27
N GLY A 296 0.82 -0.51 -27.63
CA GLY A 296 1.52 -1.46 -26.76
C GLY A 296 1.82 -2.79 -27.45
N ILE A 297 2.51 -3.66 -26.70
CA ILE A 297 2.83 -5.03 -27.13
C ILE A 297 1.63 -5.91 -26.77
N ARG A 298 0.95 -6.46 -27.78
CA ARG A 298 -0.15 -7.41 -27.60
C ARG A 298 0.41 -8.75 -27.13
N LEU A 299 -0.12 -9.27 -26.02
CA LEU A 299 0.33 -10.52 -25.41
C LEU A 299 -0.66 -11.66 -25.70
N TYR A 300 -1.95 -11.46 -25.43
CA TYR A 300 -3.01 -12.43 -25.65
C TYR A 300 -4.37 -11.73 -25.71
N GLY A 301 -5.27 -12.14 -26.61
CA GLY A 301 -6.59 -11.54 -26.76
C GLY A 301 -6.49 -10.01 -26.89
N GLU A 302 -7.16 -9.28 -26.03
CA GLU A 302 -7.08 -7.82 -25.92
C GLU A 302 -6.00 -7.33 -24.91
N VAL A 303 -5.36 -8.27 -24.19
CA VAL A 303 -4.33 -7.92 -23.19
C VAL A 303 -3.07 -7.41 -23.87
N LYS A 304 -2.69 -6.18 -23.56
CA LYS A 304 -1.49 -5.52 -24.06
C LYS A 304 -0.68 -4.86 -22.95
N LEU A 305 0.64 -4.94 -23.03
CA LEU A 305 1.53 -4.12 -22.23
C LEU A 305 1.76 -2.80 -22.97
N SER A 306 1.19 -1.72 -22.46
CA SER A 306 1.30 -0.40 -23.10
C SER A 306 2.74 0.11 -23.11
N TYR A 307 3.13 0.88 -24.14
CA TYR A 307 4.47 1.52 -24.18
C TYR A 307 4.72 2.47 -23.01
N PRO A 308 3.75 3.29 -22.56
CA PRO A 308 3.91 4.08 -21.34
C PRO A 308 4.25 3.24 -20.11
N ALA A 309 3.55 2.12 -19.88
CA ALA A 309 3.86 1.21 -18.77
C ALA A 309 5.25 0.56 -18.92
N LEU A 310 5.65 0.20 -20.13
CA LEU A 310 6.99 -0.35 -20.39
C LEU A 310 8.09 0.69 -20.06
N ILE A 311 7.90 1.95 -20.44
CA ILE A 311 8.81 3.05 -20.13
C ILE A 311 8.91 3.23 -18.60
N GLU A 312 7.80 3.24 -17.91
CA GLU A 312 7.73 3.32 -16.45
C GLU A 312 8.55 2.20 -15.80
N ILE A 313 8.28 0.94 -16.18
CA ILE A 313 8.98 -0.25 -15.68
C ILE A 313 10.49 -0.12 -15.89
N VAL A 314 10.93 0.23 -17.10
CA VAL A 314 12.36 0.35 -17.43
C VAL A 314 13.02 1.47 -16.63
N MET A 315 12.38 2.63 -16.50
CA MET A 315 12.90 3.75 -15.71
C MET A 315 13.04 3.39 -14.23
N ILE A 316 12.04 2.74 -13.65
CA ILE A 316 12.06 2.34 -12.23
C ILE A 316 13.14 1.29 -11.98
N LEU A 317 13.25 0.25 -12.82
CA LEU A 317 14.28 -0.77 -12.69
C LEU A 317 15.68 -0.20 -12.88
N LEU A 318 15.85 0.76 -13.79
CA LEU A 318 17.12 1.48 -13.96
C LEU A 318 17.46 2.32 -12.73
N ALA A 319 16.49 3.03 -12.15
CA ALA A 319 16.68 3.79 -10.92
C ALA A 319 17.10 2.88 -9.74
N ALA A 320 16.42 1.75 -9.58
CA ALA A 320 16.76 0.74 -8.57
C ALA A 320 18.19 0.18 -8.77
N TRP A 321 18.52 -0.18 -10.00
CA TRP A 321 19.86 -0.71 -10.33
C TRP A 321 20.97 0.32 -10.09
N LEU A 322 20.79 1.56 -10.54
CA LEU A 322 21.74 2.65 -10.31
C LEU A 322 21.90 2.94 -8.81
N SER A 323 20.80 3.00 -8.07
CA SER A 323 20.80 3.17 -6.61
C SER A 323 21.66 2.09 -5.92
N PHE A 324 21.48 0.82 -6.28
CA PHE A 324 22.27 -0.28 -5.73
C PHE A 324 23.75 -0.22 -6.12
N LYS A 325 24.05 0.19 -7.34
CA LYS A 325 25.42 0.26 -7.86
C LYS A 325 26.21 1.42 -7.30
N THR A 326 25.58 2.55 -7.06
CA THR A 326 26.24 3.79 -6.61
C THR A 326 26.31 3.93 -5.09
N THR A 327 25.51 3.15 -4.34
CA THR A 327 25.44 3.25 -2.88
C THR A 327 26.32 2.18 -2.22
N ASN A 328 27.12 2.60 -1.24
CA ASN A 328 27.94 1.68 -0.45
C ASN A 328 27.06 0.69 0.33
N SER A 329 27.45 -0.60 0.31
CA SER A 329 26.75 -1.67 1.03
C SER A 329 26.67 -1.45 2.55
N GLU A 330 27.59 -0.64 3.13
CA GLU A 330 27.53 -0.27 4.54
C GLU A 330 26.25 0.51 4.90
N ILE A 331 25.76 1.39 4.01
CA ILE A 331 24.53 2.16 4.23
C ILE A 331 23.35 1.19 4.33
N ARG A 332 23.25 0.21 3.44
CA ARG A 332 22.24 -0.85 3.48
C ARG A 332 22.32 -1.69 4.76
N ARG A 333 23.53 -2.02 5.21
CA ARG A 333 23.75 -2.76 6.45
C ARG A 333 23.29 -1.94 7.67
N LYS A 334 23.57 -0.64 7.69
CA LYS A 334 23.12 0.29 8.73
C LYS A 334 21.60 0.42 8.75
N ASN A 335 20.96 0.41 7.58
CA ASN A 335 19.52 0.40 7.44
C ASN A 335 18.90 -0.99 7.64
N HIS A 336 19.72 -2.04 7.92
CA HIS A 336 19.28 -3.44 8.02
C HIS A 336 18.39 -3.89 6.87
N PHE A 337 18.75 -3.47 5.66
CA PHE A 337 18.03 -3.81 4.45
C PHE A 337 17.97 -5.32 4.22
N THR A 338 16.78 -5.87 4.06
CA THR A 338 16.54 -7.28 3.72
C THR A 338 15.49 -7.36 2.61
N TRP A 339 15.53 -8.39 1.80
CA TRP A 339 14.58 -8.60 0.71
C TRP A 339 13.23 -9.16 1.18
N GLY A 340 13.14 -9.66 2.43
CA GLY A 340 11.96 -10.36 2.93
C GLY A 340 10.67 -9.56 2.78
N ALA A 341 10.68 -8.28 3.16
CA ALA A 341 9.48 -7.46 3.11
C ALA A 341 8.91 -7.30 1.68
N ILE A 342 9.77 -7.04 0.68
CA ILE A 342 9.28 -6.90 -0.71
C ILE A 342 8.93 -8.26 -1.33
N GLU A 343 9.60 -9.35 -0.93
CA GLU A 343 9.23 -10.71 -1.34
C GLU A 343 7.85 -11.09 -0.82
N GLU A 344 7.55 -10.79 0.43
CA GLU A 344 6.25 -11.03 1.05
C GLU A 344 5.14 -10.26 0.32
N VAL A 345 5.34 -8.95 0.14
CA VAL A 345 4.39 -8.10 -0.59
C VAL A 345 4.15 -8.64 -2.01
N ALA A 346 5.21 -8.99 -2.74
CA ALA A 346 5.07 -9.52 -4.10
C ALA A 346 4.24 -10.81 -4.15
N VAL A 347 4.45 -11.72 -3.20
CA VAL A 347 3.70 -12.99 -3.15
C VAL A 347 2.24 -12.79 -2.77
N LEU A 348 1.98 -11.95 -1.77
CA LEU A 348 0.61 -11.75 -1.28
C LEU A 348 -0.24 -10.99 -2.30
N PHE A 349 0.30 -9.93 -2.90
CA PHE A 349 -0.46 -9.11 -3.82
C PHE A 349 -0.81 -9.81 -5.14
N ILE A 350 0.02 -10.75 -5.63
CA ILE A 350 -0.38 -11.55 -6.80
C ILE A 350 -1.67 -12.36 -6.51
N GLY A 351 -1.77 -12.95 -5.32
CA GLY A 351 -2.98 -13.66 -4.90
C GLY A 351 -4.18 -12.74 -4.70
N ILE A 352 -3.97 -11.59 -4.07
CA ILE A 352 -5.01 -10.57 -3.85
C ILE A 352 -5.56 -10.10 -5.20
N PHE A 353 -4.70 -9.68 -6.13
CA PHE A 353 -5.11 -9.18 -7.44
C PHE A 353 -5.89 -10.23 -8.26
N ILE A 354 -5.45 -11.48 -8.24
CA ILE A 354 -6.13 -12.56 -8.95
C ILE A 354 -7.50 -12.85 -8.30
N THR A 355 -7.53 -13.04 -6.98
CA THR A 355 -8.76 -13.49 -6.30
C THR A 355 -9.82 -12.41 -6.15
N MET A 356 -9.46 -11.11 -6.22
CA MET A 356 -10.43 -10.02 -6.12
C MET A 356 -11.21 -9.75 -7.42
N GLN A 357 -10.80 -10.31 -8.57
CA GLN A 357 -11.46 -10.04 -9.86
C GLN A 357 -12.98 -10.26 -9.85
N PRO A 358 -13.53 -11.37 -9.31
CA PRO A 358 -14.98 -11.55 -9.25
C PRO A 358 -15.68 -10.49 -8.39
N ALA A 359 -15.05 -10.04 -7.30
CA ALA A 359 -15.61 -8.97 -6.48
C ALA A 359 -15.69 -7.66 -7.26
N LEU A 360 -14.63 -7.29 -8.00
CA LEU A 360 -14.65 -6.10 -8.84
C LEU A 360 -15.70 -6.19 -9.96
N MET A 361 -15.85 -7.34 -10.61
CA MET A 361 -16.88 -7.57 -11.63
C MET A 361 -18.28 -7.40 -11.06
N ILE A 362 -18.59 -7.99 -9.90
CA ILE A 362 -19.88 -7.86 -9.22
C ILE A 362 -20.16 -6.41 -8.83
N LEU A 363 -19.17 -5.72 -8.25
CA LEU A 363 -19.32 -4.33 -7.82
C LEU A 363 -19.51 -3.37 -8.99
N LYS A 364 -18.80 -3.60 -10.11
CA LYS A 364 -19.02 -2.83 -11.32
C LYS A 364 -20.46 -2.96 -11.85
N ALA A 365 -21.04 -4.17 -11.74
CA ALA A 365 -22.40 -4.43 -12.21
C ALA A 365 -23.50 -4.04 -11.20
N LYS A 366 -23.25 -4.19 -9.91
CA LYS A 366 -24.27 -4.10 -8.84
C LYS A 366 -23.87 -3.21 -7.66
N GLY A 367 -22.76 -2.50 -7.73
CA GLY A 367 -22.26 -1.67 -6.63
C GLY A 367 -23.28 -0.62 -6.15
N ALA A 368 -24.05 -0.03 -7.08
CA ALA A 368 -25.13 0.90 -6.76
C ALA A 368 -26.22 0.30 -5.85
N GLN A 369 -26.42 -1.01 -5.88
CA GLN A 369 -27.42 -1.69 -5.04
C GLN A 369 -27.00 -1.82 -3.57
N LEU A 370 -25.73 -1.54 -3.24
CA LEU A 370 -25.24 -1.56 -1.85
C LEU A 370 -25.82 -0.40 -1.01
N GLY A 371 -26.38 0.64 -1.63
CA GLY A 371 -26.97 1.78 -0.93
C GLY A 371 -25.95 2.68 -0.22
N ILE A 372 -24.64 2.54 -0.55
CA ILE A 372 -23.57 3.40 -0.03
C ILE A 372 -23.38 4.53 -1.05
N THR A 373 -24.04 5.66 -0.82
CA THR A 373 -24.13 6.77 -1.78
C THR A 373 -23.55 8.08 -1.27
N GLU A 374 -23.30 8.16 0.03
CA GLU A 374 -22.84 9.39 0.66
C GLU A 374 -21.35 9.32 1.03
N PRO A 375 -20.61 10.46 1.00
CA PRO A 375 -19.19 10.48 1.34
C PRO A 375 -18.87 9.92 2.73
N TYR A 376 -19.64 10.28 3.76
CA TYR A 376 -19.43 9.78 5.11
C TYR A 376 -19.61 8.27 5.23
N GLN A 377 -20.55 7.68 4.46
CA GLN A 377 -20.74 6.23 4.40
C GLN A 377 -19.51 5.57 3.78
N MET A 378 -19.03 6.09 2.63
CA MET A 378 -17.82 5.60 1.98
C MET A 378 -16.61 5.68 2.91
N PHE A 379 -16.43 6.79 3.64
CA PHE A 379 -15.35 6.96 4.59
C PHE A 379 -15.34 5.88 5.67
N TRP A 380 -16.47 5.68 6.36
CA TRP A 380 -16.53 4.73 7.47
C TRP A 380 -16.51 3.28 7.01
N VAL A 381 -17.19 2.92 5.93
CA VAL A 381 -17.22 1.52 5.47
C VAL A 381 -15.87 1.13 4.87
N THR A 382 -15.27 2.01 4.06
CA THR A 382 -13.91 1.81 3.56
C THR A 382 -12.93 1.68 4.71
N GLY A 383 -12.98 2.60 5.67
CA GLY A 383 -12.07 2.63 6.79
C GLY A 383 -12.22 1.45 7.75
N ALA A 384 -13.44 1.04 8.03
CA ALA A 384 -13.71 -0.13 8.86
C ALA A 384 -13.09 -1.40 8.24
N LEU A 385 -13.25 -1.59 6.93
CA LEU A 385 -12.65 -2.72 6.23
C LEU A 385 -11.13 -2.59 6.15
N SER A 386 -10.59 -1.42 5.82
CA SER A 386 -9.15 -1.15 5.78
C SER A 386 -8.46 -1.35 7.13
N SER A 387 -9.18 -1.24 8.23
CA SER A 387 -8.64 -1.52 9.57
C SER A 387 -8.24 -2.98 9.78
N PHE A 388 -8.85 -3.91 9.04
CA PHE A 388 -8.62 -5.35 9.18
C PHE A 388 -8.12 -6.04 7.92
N LEU A 389 -8.37 -5.41 6.77
CA LEU A 389 -7.90 -5.84 5.47
C LEU A 389 -6.83 -4.85 4.99
N ASP A 390 -5.97 -5.27 4.07
CA ASP A 390 -5.01 -4.35 3.47
C ASP A 390 -5.70 -3.14 2.80
N ASN A 391 -5.08 -1.97 2.91
CA ASN A 391 -5.60 -0.70 2.37
C ASN A 391 -5.94 -0.78 0.88
N THR A 392 -5.12 -1.47 0.10
CA THR A 392 -5.16 -1.47 -1.36
C THR A 392 -6.39 -2.17 -1.94
N PRO A 393 -6.69 -3.44 -1.59
CA PRO A 393 -7.89 -4.10 -2.07
C PRO A 393 -9.16 -3.39 -1.59
N THR A 394 -9.14 -2.88 -0.36
CA THR A 394 -10.26 -2.12 0.20
C THR A 394 -10.55 -0.87 -0.62
N TYR A 395 -9.52 -0.10 -0.95
CA TYR A 395 -9.64 1.09 -1.79
C TYR A 395 -10.25 0.77 -3.16
N LEU A 396 -9.75 -0.28 -3.85
CA LEU A 396 -10.26 -0.67 -5.17
C LEU A 396 -11.72 -1.11 -5.13
N VAL A 397 -12.12 -1.84 -4.11
CA VAL A 397 -13.53 -2.25 -3.90
C VAL A 397 -14.44 -1.02 -3.83
N PHE A 398 -14.10 -0.02 -3.02
CA PHE A 398 -14.96 1.16 -2.85
C PHE A 398 -14.83 2.15 -4.00
N LEU A 399 -13.66 2.28 -4.64
CA LEU A 399 -13.53 3.06 -5.86
C LEU A 399 -14.39 2.46 -6.98
N THR A 400 -14.42 1.13 -7.13
CA THR A 400 -15.28 0.44 -8.10
C THR A 400 -16.76 0.65 -7.78
N THR A 401 -17.12 0.57 -6.51
CA THR A 401 -18.49 0.84 -6.04
C THR A 401 -18.89 2.27 -6.39
N ALA A 402 -18.06 3.27 -6.05
CA ALA A 402 -18.36 4.67 -6.34
C ALA A 402 -18.46 4.94 -7.85
N GLY A 403 -17.57 4.35 -8.67
CA GLY A 403 -17.62 4.45 -10.12
C GLY A 403 -18.89 3.83 -10.74
N SER A 404 -19.51 2.82 -10.09
CA SER A 404 -20.73 2.17 -10.54
C SER A 404 -22.01 2.95 -10.21
N LEU A 405 -21.94 4.02 -9.40
CA LEU A 405 -23.09 4.82 -9.00
C LEU A 405 -23.67 5.70 -10.12
N GLY A 406 -22.97 5.80 -11.27
CA GLY A 406 -23.47 6.52 -12.44
C GLY A 406 -23.47 8.04 -12.32
N PHE A 407 -22.56 8.59 -11.54
CA PHE A 407 -22.37 10.05 -11.48
C PHE A 407 -21.95 10.61 -12.84
N THR A 408 -22.48 11.80 -13.16
CA THR A 408 -22.19 12.50 -14.44
C THR A 408 -21.08 13.52 -14.33
N SER A 409 -20.62 13.82 -13.11
CA SER A 409 -19.56 14.81 -12.83
C SER A 409 -18.62 14.30 -11.74
N GLY A 410 -17.36 14.74 -11.79
CA GLY A 410 -16.32 14.33 -10.84
C GLY A 410 -15.02 14.01 -11.56
N ILE A 411 -14.19 13.18 -10.92
CA ILE A 411 -12.95 12.67 -11.49
C ILE A 411 -13.26 11.51 -12.43
N ALA A 412 -12.85 11.63 -13.69
CA ALA A 412 -13.00 10.57 -14.67
C ALA A 412 -12.01 9.44 -14.37
N THR A 413 -12.55 8.26 -14.10
CA THR A 413 -11.76 7.04 -13.89
C THR A 413 -12.13 5.97 -14.91
N THR A 414 -11.32 4.92 -15.05
CA THR A 414 -11.66 3.75 -15.86
C THR A 414 -12.88 2.98 -15.33
N LEU A 415 -13.32 3.30 -14.12
CA LEU A 415 -14.45 2.67 -13.43
C LEU A 415 -15.74 3.52 -13.47
N GLY A 416 -15.66 4.76 -13.95
CA GLY A 416 -16.75 5.74 -14.01
C GLY A 416 -16.35 7.08 -13.43
N GLN A 417 -17.31 8.03 -13.41
CA GLN A 417 -17.13 9.34 -12.78
C GLN A 417 -17.27 9.20 -11.26
N VAL A 418 -16.33 9.76 -10.50
CA VAL A 418 -16.35 9.73 -9.03
C VAL A 418 -16.30 11.17 -8.49
N PRO A 419 -17.32 11.63 -7.74
CA PRO A 419 -17.31 12.94 -7.12
C PRO A 419 -16.07 13.14 -6.21
N VAL A 420 -15.54 14.37 -6.16
CA VAL A 420 -14.34 14.68 -5.40
C VAL A 420 -14.48 14.28 -3.93
N ALA A 421 -15.56 14.67 -3.26
CA ALA A 421 -15.80 14.34 -1.85
C ALA A 421 -15.88 12.81 -1.59
N MET A 422 -16.45 12.05 -2.55
CA MET A 422 -16.47 10.57 -2.50
C MET A 422 -15.06 10.00 -2.57
N LEU A 423 -14.26 10.49 -3.50
CA LEU A 423 -12.90 10.01 -3.71
C LEU A 423 -12.00 10.39 -2.51
N GLU A 424 -12.19 11.59 -1.94
CA GLU A 424 -11.53 12.00 -0.69
C GLU A 424 -11.91 11.07 0.46
N ALA A 425 -13.20 10.77 0.63
CA ALA A 425 -13.72 9.89 1.67
C ALA A 425 -13.15 8.47 1.57
N ILE A 426 -13.14 7.89 0.37
CA ILE A 426 -12.56 6.56 0.10
C ILE A 426 -11.05 6.57 0.37
N SER A 427 -10.35 7.60 -0.11
CA SER A 427 -8.90 7.73 0.05
C SER A 427 -8.50 7.86 1.51
N CYS A 428 -9.14 8.77 2.26
CA CYS A 428 -8.89 8.93 3.69
C CYS A 428 -9.31 7.70 4.49
N GLY A 429 -10.46 7.10 4.19
CA GLY A 429 -10.90 5.87 4.83
C GLY A 429 -9.90 4.74 4.65
N ALA A 430 -9.44 4.50 3.43
CA ALA A 430 -8.48 3.46 3.15
C ALA A 430 -7.11 3.71 3.80
N VAL A 431 -6.55 4.90 3.64
CA VAL A 431 -5.18 5.21 4.09
C VAL A 431 -5.12 5.46 5.61
N PHE A 432 -6.03 6.28 6.16
CA PHE A 432 -5.94 6.69 7.58
C PHE A 432 -6.37 5.58 8.53
N MET A 433 -7.48 4.88 8.21
CA MET A 433 -8.00 3.85 9.11
C MET A 433 -7.24 2.53 9.03
N GLY A 434 -6.34 2.33 8.05
CA GLY A 434 -5.33 1.29 8.08
C GLY A 434 -4.45 1.35 9.34
N ALA A 435 -4.33 2.53 9.95
CA ALA A 435 -3.64 2.72 11.23
C ALA A 435 -4.36 2.10 12.44
N ASN A 436 -5.63 1.69 12.33
CA ASN A 436 -6.42 1.22 13.47
C ASN A 436 -5.95 -0.12 14.04
N THR A 437 -5.27 -0.95 13.24
CA THR A 437 -4.74 -2.25 13.68
C THR A 437 -3.32 -2.48 13.17
N TYR A 438 -2.65 -3.49 13.70
CA TYR A 438 -1.33 -3.88 13.21
C TYR A 438 -1.38 -4.52 11.81
N ILE A 439 -2.52 -5.04 11.40
CA ILE A 439 -2.69 -5.78 10.13
C ILE A 439 -3.32 -4.92 9.03
N GLY A 440 -3.84 -3.73 9.34
CA GLY A 440 -4.48 -2.86 8.36
C GLY A 440 -3.52 -2.32 7.30
N ASN A 441 -2.22 -2.21 7.60
CA ASN A 441 -1.19 -1.84 6.63
C ASN A 441 0.13 -2.54 6.95
N ALA A 442 0.86 -3.00 5.94
CA ALA A 442 2.11 -3.76 6.09
C ALA A 442 3.16 -3.08 7.00
N PRO A 443 3.45 -1.77 6.91
CA PRO A 443 4.42 -1.11 7.77
C PRO A 443 4.05 -1.13 9.26
N ASN A 444 2.77 -1.28 9.62
CA ASN A 444 2.35 -1.30 11.03
C ASN A 444 2.94 -2.49 11.78
N PHE A 445 2.79 -3.69 11.20
CA PHE A 445 3.33 -4.92 11.79
C PHE A 445 4.86 -4.90 11.81
N MET A 446 5.49 -4.39 10.75
CA MET A 446 6.94 -4.24 10.67
C MET A 446 7.48 -3.33 11.79
N VAL A 447 6.87 -2.17 12.01
CA VAL A 447 7.27 -1.25 13.10
C VAL A 447 7.07 -1.89 14.47
N LYS A 448 5.97 -2.63 14.66
CA LYS A 448 5.72 -3.39 15.88
C LYS A 448 6.83 -4.42 16.12
N SER A 449 7.16 -5.25 15.14
CA SER A 449 8.18 -6.29 15.24
C SER A 449 9.55 -5.69 15.57
N ILE A 450 10.00 -4.67 14.82
CA ILE A 450 11.26 -3.98 15.10
C ILE A 450 11.27 -3.36 16.50
N SER A 451 10.15 -2.84 16.98
CA SER A 451 10.04 -2.26 18.33
C SER A 451 10.20 -3.32 19.41
N ASP A 452 9.51 -4.45 19.28
CA ASP A 452 9.59 -5.58 20.22
C ASP A 452 11.02 -6.19 20.25
N GLU A 453 11.67 -6.38 19.08
CA GLU A 453 13.06 -6.83 18.96
C GLU A 453 14.06 -5.89 19.68
N ASN A 454 13.75 -4.59 19.73
CA ASN A 454 14.56 -3.58 20.43
C ASN A 454 14.11 -3.32 21.87
N GLY A 455 13.35 -4.24 22.46
CA GLY A 455 12.94 -4.20 23.87
C GLY A 455 11.87 -3.16 24.20
N ILE A 456 11.15 -2.65 23.20
CA ILE A 456 9.97 -1.80 23.40
C ILE A 456 8.73 -2.69 23.43
N ARG A 457 8.18 -2.89 24.61
CA ARG A 457 6.95 -3.70 24.76
C ARG A 457 5.78 -2.99 24.08
N MET A 458 5.44 -3.41 22.89
CA MET A 458 4.27 -2.90 22.19
C MET A 458 2.98 -3.51 22.77
N PRO A 459 1.85 -2.79 22.72
CA PRO A 459 0.55 -3.35 23.14
C PRO A 459 0.21 -4.63 22.38
N SER A 460 -0.57 -5.51 23.01
CA SER A 460 -1.20 -6.62 22.31
C SER A 460 -2.11 -6.11 21.19
N PHE A 461 -2.55 -6.98 20.29
CA PHE A 461 -3.43 -6.62 19.18
C PHE A 461 -4.67 -5.81 19.65
N PHE A 462 -5.41 -6.32 20.64
CA PHE A 462 -6.57 -5.61 21.19
C PHE A 462 -6.18 -4.38 22.01
N GLY A 463 -5.03 -4.41 22.69
CA GLY A 463 -4.49 -3.24 23.37
C GLY A 463 -4.16 -2.09 22.41
N TYR A 464 -3.65 -2.42 21.20
CA TYR A 464 -3.39 -1.41 20.18
C TYR A 464 -4.69 -0.83 19.59
N ILE A 465 -5.70 -1.67 19.33
CA ILE A 465 -7.03 -1.21 18.91
C ILE A 465 -7.62 -0.23 19.93
N LEU A 466 -7.42 -0.47 21.23
CA LEU A 466 -7.88 0.48 22.25
C LEU A 466 -7.18 1.86 22.14
N TRP A 467 -5.87 1.88 21.81
CA TRP A 467 -5.16 3.13 21.50
C TRP A 467 -5.76 3.83 20.29
N SER A 468 -6.05 3.09 19.22
CA SER A 468 -6.68 3.65 18.02
C SER A 468 -8.07 4.20 18.30
N LEU A 469 -8.89 3.49 19.08
CA LEU A 469 -10.22 3.96 19.48
C LEU A 469 -10.17 5.25 20.29
N ILE A 470 -9.15 5.41 21.15
CA ILE A 470 -9.01 6.61 22.00
C ILE A 470 -8.46 7.81 21.22
N PHE A 471 -7.52 7.59 20.29
CA PHE A 471 -6.77 8.68 19.67
C PHE A 471 -7.11 8.92 18.20
N LEU A 472 -7.40 7.87 17.41
CA LEU A 472 -7.70 8.02 15.99
C LEU A 472 -9.20 8.25 15.74
N VAL A 473 -10.06 7.43 16.34
CA VAL A 473 -11.51 7.52 16.08
C VAL A 473 -12.10 8.90 16.37
N PRO A 474 -11.71 9.62 17.46
CA PRO A 474 -12.18 11.00 17.66
C PRO A 474 -11.74 11.97 16.56
N VAL A 475 -10.53 11.76 15.98
CA VAL A 475 -10.06 12.60 14.86
C VAL A 475 -10.83 12.25 13.59
N PHE A 476 -11.10 10.99 13.33
CA PHE A 476 -11.91 10.54 12.19
C PHE A 476 -13.38 11.00 12.27
N LEU A 477 -13.93 11.11 13.48
CA LEU A 477 -15.24 11.74 13.68
C LEU A 477 -15.18 13.24 13.34
N LEU A 478 -14.08 13.91 13.66
CA LEU A 478 -13.87 15.29 13.28
C LEU A 478 -13.73 15.44 11.76
N ASP A 479 -12.99 14.53 11.09
CA ASP A 479 -12.89 14.50 9.63
C ASP A 479 -14.27 14.36 8.98
N MET A 480 -15.10 13.42 9.47
CA MET A 480 -16.44 13.22 8.99
C MET A 480 -17.28 14.50 9.10
N LEU A 481 -17.24 15.15 10.28
CA LEU A 481 -18.04 16.35 10.53
C LEU A 481 -17.62 17.56 9.70
N VAL A 482 -16.31 17.68 9.39
CA VAL A 482 -15.76 18.85 8.69
C VAL A 482 -15.74 18.69 7.19
N PHE A 483 -15.51 17.46 6.66
CA PHE A 483 -15.23 17.24 5.25
C PHE A 483 -16.24 16.33 4.54
N PHE A 484 -16.99 15.47 5.26
CA PHE A 484 -17.80 14.44 4.63
C PHE A 484 -19.30 14.50 4.95
N LEU A 485 -19.74 15.41 5.82
CA LEU A 485 -21.12 15.82 6.04
C LEU A 485 -21.41 17.12 5.32
#